data_7e30cda0f0f40de479172c032b291d1b
#
_entry.id   7e30cda0f0f40de479172c032b291d1b
#
_cell.length_a   1.000
_cell.length_b   1.000
_cell.length_c   1.000
_cell.angle_alpha   90.00
_cell.angle_beta   90.00
_cell.angle_gamma   90.00
#
_symmetry.space_group_name_H-M   'P 1'
#
loop_
_entity.id
_entity.type
_entity.pdbx_description
1 polymer ?
#
loop_
_entity_poly.entity_id
_entity_poly.type
_entity_poly.pdbx_seq_one_letter_code
_entity_poly.pdbx_strand_id
1 'polypeptide(L)'
;MNPQIEFLYQDGSPSAEQIAELIKNNRFPLVEPGHVTFVYQGHADEVNLRRWISGLSTAQAMQNLEGTDLWVLRMELPDESRFEYKFEVVRNGNSELVLDKLNVVTAQDPFGANSVCQGYG
;
A
#
# COMPACT_ATOMS: atom_id res chain seq x y z
N MET A 1 -14.32 2.05 9.70
CA MET A 1 -12.88 1.73 9.55
C MET A 1 -12.51 0.66 10.56
N ASN A 2 -11.68 -0.28 10.17
CA ASN A 2 -11.21 -1.35 11.05
C ASN A 2 -10.46 -0.75 12.26
N PRO A 3 -10.82 -1.12 13.50
CA PRO A 3 -10.12 -0.60 14.69
C PRO A 3 -8.62 -0.82 14.69
N GLN A 4 -8.12 -1.87 14.06
CA GLN A 4 -6.69 -2.17 14.01
C GLN A 4 -5.88 -1.15 13.22
N ILE A 5 -6.52 -0.37 12.35
CA ILE A 5 -5.85 0.62 11.50
C ILE A 5 -6.28 2.06 11.79
N GLU A 6 -7.22 2.26 12.70
CA GLU A 6 -7.67 3.62 13.04
C GLU A 6 -6.53 4.53 13.49
N PHE A 7 -5.54 3.97 14.21
CA PHE A 7 -4.41 4.76 14.70
C PHE A 7 -3.58 5.38 13.55
N LEU A 8 -3.64 4.82 12.34
CA LEU A 8 -2.95 5.38 11.19
C LEU A 8 -3.51 6.74 10.75
N TYR A 9 -4.75 7.03 11.14
CA TYR A 9 -5.48 8.22 10.71
C TYR A 9 -5.82 9.15 11.87
N GLN A 10 -5.30 8.88 13.06
CA GLN A 10 -5.47 9.72 14.25
C GLN A 10 -4.42 10.84 14.27
N ASP A 11 -4.70 11.88 15.05
CA ASP A 11 -3.72 12.92 15.32
C ASP A 11 -2.52 12.33 16.04
N GLY A 12 -1.33 12.78 15.62
CA GLY A 12 -0.08 12.28 16.16
C GLY A 12 0.44 11.06 15.40
N SER A 13 1.73 10.82 15.50
CA SER A 13 2.39 9.74 14.78
C SER A 13 2.31 8.44 15.58
N PRO A 14 2.12 7.28 14.92
CA PRO A 14 2.20 6.00 15.61
C PRO A 14 3.62 5.77 16.14
N SER A 15 3.72 5.01 17.23
CA SER A 15 5.01 4.59 17.77
C SER A 15 5.63 3.50 16.89
N ALA A 16 6.95 3.30 17.05
CA ALA A 16 7.63 2.21 16.37
C ALA A 16 7.03 0.84 16.74
N GLU A 17 6.57 0.69 17.98
CA GLU A 17 5.92 -0.55 18.44
C GLU A 17 4.58 -0.78 17.75
N GLN A 18 3.77 0.27 17.59
CA GLN A 18 2.49 0.18 16.89
C GLN A 18 2.69 -0.21 15.43
N ILE A 19 3.69 0.37 14.77
CA ILE A 19 4.03 0.04 13.38
C ILE A 19 4.48 -1.41 13.27
N ALA A 20 5.35 -1.86 14.15
CA ALA A 20 5.85 -3.23 14.15
C ALA A 20 4.72 -4.26 14.36
N GLU A 21 3.80 -3.98 15.27
CA GLU A 21 2.66 -4.84 15.50
C GLU A 21 1.69 -4.87 14.33
N LEU A 22 1.45 -3.74 13.69
CA LEU A 22 0.63 -3.66 12.49
C LEU A 22 1.17 -4.58 11.41
N ILE A 23 2.47 -4.49 11.14
CA ILE A 23 3.13 -5.26 10.08
C ILE A 23 3.13 -6.75 10.43
N LYS A 24 3.38 -7.10 11.68
CA LYS A 24 3.45 -8.47 12.14
C LYS A 24 2.09 -9.18 12.13
N ASN A 25 1.03 -8.47 12.51
CA ASN A 25 -0.27 -9.08 12.80
C ASN A 25 -1.28 -9.00 11.65
N ASN A 26 -0.90 -8.46 10.51
CA ASN A 26 -1.82 -8.26 9.40
C ASN A 26 -1.26 -8.79 8.09
N ARG A 27 -2.17 -9.08 7.16
CA ARG A 27 -1.85 -9.33 5.76
C ARG A 27 -2.08 -8.06 4.97
N PHE A 28 -1.22 -7.80 4.00
CA PHE A 28 -1.29 -6.59 3.20
C PHE A 28 -1.61 -6.90 1.74
N PRO A 29 -2.32 -6.00 1.05
CA PRO A 29 -2.91 -4.78 1.60
C PRO A 29 -4.05 -5.10 2.59
N LEU A 30 -4.38 -4.10 3.43
CA LEU A 30 -5.44 -4.25 4.43
C LEU A 30 -6.80 -4.09 3.77
N VAL A 31 -7.52 -5.20 3.60
CA VAL A 31 -8.80 -5.23 2.87
C VAL A 31 -9.96 -5.23 3.85
N GLU A 32 -10.92 -4.35 3.60
CA GLU A 32 -12.18 -4.23 4.34
C GLU A 32 -13.33 -4.25 3.34
N PRO A 33 -14.58 -4.49 3.80
CA PRO A 33 -15.72 -4.30 2.90
C PRO A 33 -15.74 -2.88 2.32
N GLY A 34 -15.66 -2.80 0.98
CA GLY A 34 -15.70 -1.53 0.26
C GLY A 34 -14.43 -0.70 0.24
N HIS A 35 -13.37 -1.09 0.95
CA HIS A 35 -12.13 -0.30 1.07
C HIS A 35 -10.88 -1.16 1.13
N VAL A 36 -9.76 -0.54 0.82
CA VAL A 36 -8.44 -1.14 0.98
C VAL A 36 -7.45 -0.08 1.46
N THR A 37 -6.52 -0.48 2.33
CA THR A 37 -5.42 0.38 2.77
C THR A 37 -4.10 -0.24 2.36
N PHE A 38 -3.34 0.50 1.57
CA PHE A 38 -1.97 0.14 1.18
C PHE A 38 -0.99 0.75 2.16
N VAL A 39 0.05 0.00 2.49
CA VAL A 39 1.09 0.43 3.44
C VAL A 39 2.45 0.14 2.84
N TYR A 40 3.33 1.14 2.85
CA TYR A 40 4.73 1.00 2.50
C TYR A 40 5.59 1.49 3.65
N GLN A 41 6.65 0.77 3.98
CA GLN A 41 7.60 1.17 5.00
C GLN A 41 8.98 1.37 4.39
N GLY A 42 9.54 2.56 4.55
CA GLY A 42 10.87 2.89 4.07
C GLY A 42 11.06 4.40 3.90
N HIS A 43 12.32 4.82 3.88
CA HIS A 43 12.64 6.22 3.61
C HIS A 43 12.47 6.53 2.13
N ALA A 44 11.76 7.60 1.84
CA ALA A 44 11.53 8.07 0.48
C ALA A 44 11.15 9.55 0.51
N ASP A 45 11.30 10.21 -0.65
CA ASP A 45 10.78 11.57 -0.83
C ASP A 45 9.31 11.54 -1.20
N GLU A 46 8.91 10.53 -2.00
CA GLU A 46 7.53 10.27 -2.38
C GLU A 46 7.34 8.77 -2.53
N VAL A 47 6.12 8.31 -2.28
CA VAL A 47 5.69 6.95 -2.62
C VAL A 47 4.34 7.06 -3.31
N ASN A 48 4.22 6.44 -4.48
CA ASN A 48 2.98 6.41 -5.24
C ASN A 48 2.52 4.98 -5.46
N LEU A 49 1.23 4.75 -5.35
CA LEU A 49 0.63 3.50 -5.79
C LEU A 49 0.47 3.55 -7.31
N ARG A 50 1.12 2.62 -8.00
CA ARG A 50 0.98 2.44 -9.45
C ARG A 50 0.17 1.18 -9.68
N ARG A 51 -0.96 1.31 -10.37
CA ARG A 51 -1.80 0.17 -10.66
C ARG A 51 -2.19 0.14 -12.12
N TRP A 52 -2.46 -1.06 -12.60
CA TRP A 52 -2.82 -1.30 -13.98
C TRP A 52 -4.21 -1.91 -14.02
N ILE A 53 -5.14 -1.20 -14.65
CA ILE A 53 -6.51 -1.65 -14.87
C ILE A 53 -6.74 -1.53 -16.38
N SER A 54 -7.06 -2.66 -17.02
CA SER A 54 -7.33 -2.70 -18.47
C SER A 54 -6.20 -2.06 -19.31
N GLY A 55 -4.94 -2.26 -18.91
CA GLY A 55 -3.78 -1.74 -19.62
C GLY A 55 -3.45 -0.27 -19.33
N LEU A 56 -4.27 0.42 -18.55
CA LEU A 56 -4.02 1.81 -18.18
C LEU A 56 -3.28 1.87 -16.85
N SER A 57 -2.16 2.61 -16.83
CA SER A 57 -1.40 2.87 -15.62
C SER A 57 -1.92 4.14 -14.96
N THR A 58 -2.18 4.06 -13.65
CA THR A 58 -2.54 5.23 -12.85
C THR A 58 -1.59 5.36 -11.67
N ALA A 59 -1.41 6.58 -11.18
CA ALA A 59 -0.58 6.86 -10.01
C ALA A 59 -1.42 7.59 -8.97
N GLN A 60 -1.31 7.16 -7.71
CA GLN A 60 -1.95 7.82 -6.58
C GLN A 60 -0.91 8.02 -5.48
N ALA A 61 -0.78 9.25 -5.01
CA ALA A 61 0.18 9.59 -3.97
C ALA A 61 -0.21 8.95 -2.64
N MET A 62 0.77 8.34 -1.98
CA MET A 62 0.61 7.83 -0.61
C MET A 62 1.00 8.93 0.37
N GLN A 63 0.42 8.91 1.55
CA GLN A 63 0.68 9.87 2.60
C GLN A 63 1.73 9.33 3.57
N ASN A 64 2.79 10.10 3.79
CA ASN A 64 3.75 9.78 4.85
C ASN A 64 3.18 10.21 6.20
N LEU A 65 3.20 9.32 7.17
CA LEU A 65 2.86 9.66 8.54
C LEU A 65 4.04 10.39 9.17
N GLU A 66 3.82 11.65 9.51
CA GLU A 66 4.88 12.56 9.98
C GLU A 66 5.73 11.95 11.08
N GLY A 67 7.05 12.05 10.94
CA GLY A 67 7.99 11.52 11.92
C GLY A 67 8.21 10.01 11.81
N THR A 68 7.66 9.34 10.81
CA THR A 68 7.84 7.90 10.61
C THR A 68 8.31 7.60 9.19
N ASP A 69 8.70 6.36 8.94
CA ASP A 69 8.99 5.84 7.60
C ASP A 69 7.79 5.09 7.01
N LEU A 70 6.58 5.33 7.53
CA LEU A 70 5.36 4.66 7.09
C LEU A 70 4.57 5.53 6.12
N TRP A 71 4.12 4.92 5.04
CA TRP A 71 3.32 5.55 3.99
C TRP A 71 2.02 4.79 3.85
N VAL A 72 0.91 5.49 3.76
CA VAL A 72 -0.42 4.88 3.71
C VAL A 72 -1.27 5.49 2.61
N LEU A 73 -2.16 4.67 2.06
CA LEU A 73 -3.19 5.11 1.13
C LEU A 73 -4.43 4.25 1.36
N ARG A 74 -5.51 4.88 1.77
CA ARG A 74 -6.83 4.22 1.88
C ARG A 74 -7.70 4.67 0.72
N MET A 75 -8.32 3.71 0.05
CA MET A 75 -9.17 4.01 -1.09
C MET A 75 -10.38 3.09 -1.12
N GLU A 76 -11.42 3.53 -1.83
CA GLU A 76 -12.57 2.68 -2.10
C GLU A 76 -12.16 1.55 -3.04
N LEU A 77 -12.70 0.37 -2.77
CA LEU A 77 -12.47 -0.80 -3.61
C LEU A 77 -13.74 -1.66 -3.60
N PRO A 78 -14.39 -1.84 -4.76
CA PRO A 78 -15.55 -2.73 -4.82
C PRO A 78 -15.19 -4.13 -4.33
N ASP A 79 -16.11 -4.75 -3.60
CA ASP A 79 -15.93 -6.13 -3.16
C ASP A 79 -15.74 -7.04 -4.37
N GLU A 80 -14.97 -8.12 -4.19
CA GLU A 80 -14.67 -9.10 -5.23
C GLU A 80 -13.87 -8.58 -6.42
N SER A 81 -13.37 -7.35 -6.36
CA SER A 81 -12.52 -6.81 -7.42
C SER A 81 -11.06 -7.29 -7.27
N ARG A 82 -10.30 -7.18 -8.36
CA ARG A 82 -8.89 -7.56 -8.39
C ARG A 82 -8.13 -6.62 -9.30
N PHE A 83 -6.94 -6.21 -8.87
CA PHE A 83 -6.00 -5.50 -9.74
C PHE A 83 -4.56 -5.81 -9.34
N GLU A 84 -3.63 -5.49 -10.24
CA GLU A 84 -2.19 -5.64 -10.01
C GLU A 84 -1.57 -4.26 -9.79
N TYR A 85 -0.54 -4.20 -8.94
CA TYR A 85 0.08 -2.93 -8.57
C TYR A 85 1.54 -3.09 -8.21
N LYS A 86 2.23 -1.96 -8.17
CA LYS A 86 3.56 -1.79 -7.59
C LYS A 86 3.60 -0.46 -6.86
N PHE A 87 4.58 -0.29 -6.00
CA PHE A 87 4.89 1.01 -5.43
C PHE A 87 5.97 1.69 -6.26
N GLU A 88 5.77 2.96 -6.55
CA GLU A 88 6.80 3.82 -7.13
C GLU A 88 7.44 4.60 -5.99
N VAL A 89 8.71 4.31 -5.72
CA VAL A 89 9.45 4.93 -4.62
C VAL A 89 10.41 5.94 -5.22
N VAL A 90 10.28 7.21 -4.81
CA VAL A 90 11.08 8.31 -5.33
C VAL A 90 12.09 8.75 -4.27
N ARG A 91 13.37 8.73 -4.64
CA ARG A 91 14.48 9.19 -3.79
C ARG A 91 15.45 10.01 -4.63
N ASN A 92 15.78 11.21 -4.17
CA ASN A 92 16.76 12.10 -4.83
C ASN A 92 16.47 12.32 -6.32
N GLY A 93 15.19 12.44 -6.67
CA GLY A 93 14.75 12.63 -8.05
C GLY A 93 14.70 11.37 -8.91
N ASN A 94 15.08 10.21 -8.37
CA ASN A 94 15.03 8.93 -9.07
C ASN A 94 13.83 8.13 -8.59
N SER A 95 13.10 7.51 -9.50
CA SER A 95 11.98 6.65 -9.17
C SER A 95 12.30 5.18 -9.49
N GLU A 96 11.78 4.29 -8.65
CA GLU A 96 11.93 2.86 -8.80
C GLU A 96 10.58 2.20 -8.54
N LEU A 97 10.19 1.26 -9.41
CA LEU A 97 8.99 0.46 -9.20
C LEU A 97 9.37 -0.80 -8.44
N VAL A 98 8.73 -1.00 -7.29
CA VAL A 98 9.03 -2.14 -6.41
C VAL A 98 7.75 -2.90 -6.08
N LEU A 99 7.90 -4.21 -5.83
CA LEU A 99 6.80 -5.01 -5.31
C LEU A 99 6.46 -4.60 -3.89
N ASP A 100 5.22 -4.86 -3.48
CA ASP A 100 4.81 -4.71 -2.09
C ASP A 100 5.41 -5.86 -1.27
N LYS A 101 6.43 -5.55 -0.50
CA LYS A 101 7.13 -6.56 0.33
C LYS A 101 6.25 -7.17 1.40
N LEU A 102 5.19 -6.47 1.78
CA LEU A 102 4.25 -6.94 2.80
C LEU A 102 3.16 -7.84 2.23
N ASN A 103 3.09 -7.95 0.90
CA ASN A 103 2.10 -8.76 0.20
C ASN A 103 2.79 -9.95 -0.47
N VAL A 104 2.41 -11.16 -0.08
CA VAL A 104 3.01 -12.38 -0.63
C VAL A 104 2.37 -12.83 -1.95
N VAL A 105 1.25 -12.22 -2.33
CA VAL A 105 0.51 -12.62 -3.54
C VAL A 105 1.02 -11.82 -4.73
N THR A 106 1.56 -12.52 -5.72
CA THR A 106 2.09 -11.91 -6.94
C THR A 106 1.54 -12.61 -8.17
N ALA A 107 1.58 -11.90 -9.30
CA ALA A 107 1.24 -12.45 -10.61
C ALA A 107 2.33 -12.04 -11.60
N GLN A 108 2.56 -12.88 -12.60
CA GLN A 108 3.54 -12.61 -13.65
C GLN A 108 2.85 -12.04 -14.88
N ASP A 109 3.48 -11.06 -15.49
CA ASP A 109 3.14 -10.60 -16.83
C ASP A 109 4.41 -10.66 -17.72
N PRO A 110 4.34 -10.32 -19.03
CA PRO A 110 5.51 -10.39 -19.90
C PRO A 110 6.68 -9.48 -19.46
N PHE A 111 6.43 -8.53 -18.57
CA PHE A 111 7.43 -7.56 -18.12
C PHE A 111 7.93 -7.83 -16.70
N GLY A 112 7.43 -8.87 -16.04
CA GLY A 112 7.87 -9.26 -14.70
C GLY A 112 6.71 -9.53 -13.75
N ALA A 113 7.00 -9.49 -12.44
CA ALA A 113 6.01 -9.75 -11.41
C ALA A 113 5.34 -8.46 -10.95
N ASN A 114 4.07 -8.55 -10.59
CA ASN A 114 3.31 -7.49 -9.92
C ASN A 114 2.70 -8.03 -8.63
N SER A 115 2.49 -7.16 -7.66
CA SER A 115 1.71 -7.50 -6.48
C SER A 115 0.23 -7.52 -6.83
N VAL A 116 -0.56 -8.36 -6.15
CA VAL A 116 -1.99 -8.53 -6.44
C VAL A 116 -2.82 -8.06 -5.25
N CYS A 117 -3.79 -7.20 -5.54
CA CYS A 117 -4.80 -6.79 -4.58
C CYS A 117 -6.12 -7.44 -4.95
N GLN A 118 -6.73 -8.13 -3.98
CA GLN A 118 -8.08 -8.68 -4.13
C GLN A 118 -8.99 -8.01 -3.11
N GLY A 119 -10.16 -7.54 -3.57
CA GLY A 119 -11.16 -6.94 -2.72
C GLY A 119 -11.78 -7.96 -1.76
N TYR A 120 -12.56 -7.43 -0.81
CA TYR A 120 -13.28 -8.23 0.18
C TYR A 120 -14.26 -9.19 -0.53
N GLY A 121 -14.33 -10.40 -0.03
CA GLY A 121 -15.25 -11.41 -0.56
C GLY A 121 -14.57 -12.66 -1.11
#